data_17299229845eea90f9423a3e6ec28e06
#
_entry.id   17299229845eea90f9423a3e6ec28e06
#
_cell.length_a   1.000
_cell.length_b   1.000
_cell.length_c   1.000
_cell.angle_alpha   90.00
_cell.angle_beta   90.00
_cell.angle_gamma   90.00
#
_symmetry.space_group_name_H-M   'P 1'
#
loop_
_entity.id
_entity.type
_entity.pdbx_description
1 polymer ?
#
loop_
_entity_poly.entity_id
_entity_poly.type
_entity_poly.pdbx_seq_one_letter_code
_entity_poly.pdbx_strand_id
1 'polypeptide(L)'
;WEDMRPLGEKTILEHFPHIYEQCVEEGFDPRKEPIPVVPAQHYFMGGIKVNLGSKTSMKGLYACGETSCNGVHGRNRLASNSLLESLVFARKAADDMIFGQTPEYVRADAIDMNMYESREELLNACHETVLKEIERMKKSHE
;
A
#
# COMPACT_ATOMS: atom_id res chain seq x y z
N TRP A 1 -18.40 -16.74 -1.20
CA TRP A 1 -19.38 -16.54 -2.27
C TRP A 1 -20.03 -15.18 -2.12
N GLU A 2 -20.20 -14.45 -3.23
CA GLU A 2 -20.88 -13.18 -3.28
C GLU A 2 -22.09 -13.26 -4.20
N ASP A 3 -23.23 -12.74 -3.72
CA ASP A 3 -24.48 -12.77 -4.47
C ASP A 3 -24.79 -11.38 -5.07
N MET A 4 -24.57 -11.25 -6.36
CA MET A 4 -24.83 -10.01 -7.10
C MET A 4 -26.27 -9.89 -7.62
N ARG A 5 -27.08 -10.96 -7.57
CA ARG A 5 -28.46 -10.99 -8.11
C ARG A 5 -29.36 -9.86 -7.56
N PRO A 6 -29.24 -9.45 -6.28
CA PRO A 6 -30.05 -8.33 -5.75
C PRO A 6 -29.83 -6.99 -6.45
N LEU A 7 -28.68 -6.80 -7.15
CA LEU A 7 -28.39 -5.58 -7.90
C LEU A 7 -29.23 -5.48 -9.17
N GLY A 8 -29.73 -6.60 -9.68
CA GLY A 8 -30.45 -6.71 -10.94
C GLY A 8 -29.52 -6.72 -12.17
N GLU A 9 -29.97 -7.44 -13.20
CA GLU A 9 -29.20 -7.67 -14.43
C GLU A 9 -28.69 -6.38 -15.10
N LYS A 10 -29.56 -5.37 -15.20
CA LYS A 10 -29.20 -4.09 -15.81
C LYS A 10 -28.03 -3.43 -15.10
N THR A 11 -28.06 -3.38 -13.77
CA THR A 11 -26.99 -2.78 -12.96
C THR A 11 -25.68 -3.54 -13.12
N ILE A 12 -25.73 -4.88 -13.12
CA ILE A 12 -24.54 -5.72 -13.30
C ILE A 12 -23.89 -5.41 -14.65
N LEU A 13 -24.65 -5.39 -15.73
CA LEU A 13 -24.12 -5.18 -17.08
C LEU A 13 -23.64 -3.75 -17.34
N GLU A 14 -24.31 -2.74 -16.77
CA GLU A 14 -23.95 -1.32 -16.96
C GLU A 14 -22.79 -0.86 -16.08
N HIS A 15 -22.73 -1.33 -14.84
CA HIS A 15 -21.73 -0.83 -13.85
C HIS A 15 -20.56 -1.78 -13.61
N PHE A 16 -20.72 -3.07 -13.90
CA PHE A 16 -19.70 -4.08 -13.66
C PHE A 16 -19.42 -4.98 -14.87
N PRO A 17 -19.33 -4.43 -16.12
CA PRO A 17 -19.22 -5.23 -17.33
C PRO A 17 -18.01 -6.17 -17.32
N HIS A 18 -16.85 -5.71 -16.89
CA HIS A 18 -15.63 -6.53 -16.84
C HIS A 18 -15.70 -7.65 -15.80
N ILE A 19 -16.33 -7.40 -14.64
CA ILE A 19 -16.55 -8.45 -13.65
C ILE A 19 -17.49 -9.50 -14.21
N TYR A 20 -18.56 -9.08 -14.89
CA TYR A 20 -19.50 -9.96 -15.55
C TYR A 20 -18.82 -10.86 -16.60
N GLU A 21 -18.07 -10.25 -17.52
CA GLU A 21 -17.33 -10.96 -18.57
C GLU A 21 -16.37 -11.99 -17.98
N GLN A 22 -15.54 -11.59 -17.01
CA GLN A 22 -14.59 -12.48 -16.35
C GLN A 22 -15.28 -13.65 -15.64
N CYS A 23 -16.37 -13.40 -14.92
CA CYS A 23 -17.12 -14.46 -14.25
C CYS A 23 -17.72 -15.45 -15.26
N VAL A 24 -18.28 -14.98 -16.36
CA VAL A 24 -18.86 -15.83 -17.40
C VAL A 24 -17.80 -16.67 -18.10
N GLU A 25 -16.62 -16.11 -18.37
CA GLU A 25 -15.47 -16.84 -18.91
C GLU A 25 -15.02 -17.98 -17.99
N GLU A 26 -15.07 -17.76 -16.67
CA GLU A 26 -14.76 -18.77 -15.64
C GLU A 26 -15.94 -19.72 -15.34
N GLY A 27 -17.07 -19.59 -16.04
CA GLY A 27 -18.23 -20.48 -15.94
C GLY A 27 -19.29 -20.10 -14.90
N PHE A 28 -19.22 -18.88 -14.35
CA PHE A 28 -20.19 -18.37 -13.37
C PHE A 28 -20.99 -17.21 -13.97
N ASP A 29 -22.31 -17.27 -13.92
CA ASP A 29 -23.17 -16.16 -14.35
C ASP A 29 -23.69 -15.38 -13.14
N PRO A 30 -23.11 -14.19 -12.83
CA PRO A 30 -23.47 -13.41 -11.64
C PRO A 30 -24.93 -12.94 -11.61
N ARG A 31 -25.65 -13.06 -12.75
CA ARG A 31 -27.10 -12.76 -12.83
C ARG A 31 -27.94 -13.91 -12.29
N LYS A 32 -27.41 -15.12 -12.28
CA LYS A 32 -28.16 -16.35 -11.98
C LYS A 32 -27.74 -17.03 -10.69
N GLU A 33 -26.46 -16.89 -10.34
CA GLU A 33 -25.86 -17.61 -9.23
C GLU A 33 -24.84 -16.76 -8.47
N PRO A 34 -24.53 -17.09 -7.21
CA PRO A 34 -23.42 -16.46 -6.49
C PRO A 34 -22.09 -16.80 -7.13
N ILE A 35 -21.18 -15.83 -7.14
CA ILE A 35 -19.80 -15.98 -7.65
C ILE A 35 -18.83 -16.36 -6.55
N PRO A 36 -17.80 -17.19 -6.82
CA PRO A 36 -16.76 -17.49 -5.86
C PRO A 36 -15.86 -16.29 -5.63
N VAL A 37 -15.57 -16.00 -4.37
CA VAL A 37 -14.63 -14.94 -3.97
C VAL A 37 -13.62 -15.50 -2.97
N VAL A 38 -12.42 -14.94 -2.98
CA VAL A 38 -11.38 -15.25 -2.00
C VAL A 38 -10.92 -13.96 -1.33
N PRO A 39 -10.68 -13.97 0.00
CA PRO A 39 -10.03 -12.86 0.64
C PRO A 39 -8.62 -12.65 0.06
N ALA A 40 -8.32 -11.44 -0.34
CA ALA A 40 -7.00 -11.08 -0.83
C ALA A 40 -6.55 -9.76 -0.19
N GLN A 41 -5.24 -9.58 -0.08
CA GLN A 41 -4.69 -8.30 0.33
C GLN A 41 -4.99 -7.27 -0.76
N HIS A 42 -5.65 -6.18 -0.36
CA HIS A 42 -6.03 -5.11 -1.27
C HIS A 42 -5.15 -3.86 -1.12
N TYR A 43 -4.74 -3.55 0.10
CA TYR A 43 -3.95 -2.36 0.43
C TYR A 43 -2.97 -2.67 1.56
N PHE A 44 -1.74 -2.18 1.42
CA PHE A 44 -0.71 -2.35 2.44
C PHE A 44 -0.86 -1.31 3.55
N MET A 45 -1.12 -1.76 4.79
CA MET A 45 -1.13 -0.90 5.97
C MET A 45 0.27 -0.85 6.55
N GLY A 46 0.81 0.36 6.71
CA GLY A 46 2.19 0.55 7.14
C GLY A 46 3.04 1.16 6.04
N GLY A 47 4.32 0.84 6.03
CA GLY A 47 5.27 1.36 5.04
C GLY A 47 6.34 2.27 5.65
N ILE A 48 6.95 3.11 4.84
CA ILE A 48 7.99 4.04 5.25
C ILE A 48 7.40 5.08 6.19
N LYS A 49 7.89 5.12 7.44
CA LYS A 49 7.43 6.10 8.43
C LYS A 49 7.74 7.52 7.97
N VAL A 50 6.71 8.36 7.93
CA VAL A 50 6.80 9.76 7.56
C VAL A 50 6.04 10.66 8.54
N ASN A 51 6.40 11.94 8.57
CA ASN A 51 5.63 12.96 9.27
C ASN A 51 4.46 13.49 8.40
N LEU A 52 3.69 14.44 8.92
CA LEU A 52 2.56 15.03 8.20
C LEU A 52 2.95 15.87 6.96
N GLY A 53 4.24 16.12 6.75
CA GLY A 53 4.79 16.71 5.53
C GLY A 53 5.40 15.67 4.58
N SER A 54 5.12 14.37 4.80
CA SER A 54 5.64 13.25 4.03
C SER A 54 7.16 13.07 4.08
N LYS A 55 7.86 13.70 5.03
CA LYS A 55 9.31 13.55 5.23
C LYS A 55 9.62 12.27 5.98
N THR A 56 10.60 11.54 5.51
CA THR A 56 11.19 10.40 6.23
C THR A 56 12.20 10.88 7.28
N SER A 57 12.83 9.95 7.99
CA SER A 57 13.95 10.25 8.87
C SER A 57 15.24 10.65 8.12
N MET A 58 15.33 10.35 6.83
CA MET A 58 16.46 10.75 5.99
C MET A 58 16.20 12.14 5.41
N LYS A 59 17.20 13.02 5.51
CA LYS A 59 17.10 14.37 4.93
C LYS A 59 16.93 14.30 3.41
N GLY A 60 15.96 15.04 2.90
CA GLY A 60 15.68 15.11 1.44
C GLY A 60 14.92 13.93 0.87
N LEU A 61 14.56 12.93 1.69
CA LEU A 61 13.76 11.78 1.25
C LEU A 61 12.31 11.91 1.74
N TYR A 62 11.38 11.74 0.82
CA TYR A 62 9.95 11.80 1.06
C TYR A 62 9.29 10.48 0.63
N ALA A 63 8.18 10.14 1.25
CA ALA A 63 7.32 9.05 0.82
C ALA A 63 5.85 9.43 1.01
N CYS A 64 4.99 9.09 0.04
CA CYS A 64 3.55 9.33 0.11
C CYS A 64 2.79 8.21 -0.59
N GLY A 65 1.47 8.13 -0.35
CA GLY A 65 0.62 7.07 -0.84
C GLY A 65 0.84 5.74 -0.13
N GLU A 66 0.48 4.64 -0.75
CA GLU A 66 0.50 3.30 -0.17
C GLU A 66 1.86 2.87 0.40
N THR A 67 2.95 3.38 -0.15
CA THR A 67 4.31 3.09 0.33
C THR A 67 4.66 3.76 1.66
N SER A 68 3.85 4.73 2.11
CA SER A 68 4.12 5.54 3.30
C SER A 68 3.25 5.18 4.49
N CYS A 69 3.79 5.39 5.69
CA CYS A 69 3.07 5.28 6.95
C CYS A 69 3.07 6.63 7.67
N ASN A 70 2.05 7.44 7.42
CA ASN A 70 1.81 8.73 8.07
C ASN A 70 0.87 8.63 9.29
N GLY A 71 0.35 7.43 9.58
CA GLY A 71 -0.55 7.16 10.70
C GLY A 71 -2.03 7.45 10.45
N VAL A 72 -2.41 8.03 9.32
CA VAL A 72 -3.81 8.43 9.00
C VAL A 72 -4.77 7.24 9.00
N HIS A 73 -4.32 6.09 8.55
CA HIS A 73 -5.15 4.89 8.47
C HIS A 73 -5.20 4.07 9.76
N GLY A 74 -4.32 4.33 10.73
CA GLY A 74 -4.26 3.56 11.96
C GLY A 74 -4.03 2.07 11.70
N ARG A 75 -4.83 1.22 12.35
CA ARG A 75 -4.75 -0.24 12.20
C ARG A 75 -5.44 -0.76 10.95
N ASN A 76 -6.42 -0.02 10.42
CA ASN A 76 -7.21 -0.44 9.27
C ASN A 76 -7.71 0.77 8.48
N ARG A 77 -7.53 0.72 7.18
CA ARG A 77 -7.94 1.78 6.28
C ARG A 77 -9.46 1.77 6.06
N LEU A 78 -10.09 2.91 6.16
CA LEU A 78 -11.45 3.08 5.63
C LEU A 78 -11.38 3.09 4.10
N ALA A 79 -12.26 2.33 3.47
CA ALA A 79 -12.33 2.22 2.00
C ALA A 79 -12.35 3.61 1.34
N SER A 80 -11.69 3.73 0.21
CA SER A 80 -11.51 4.94 -0.63
C SER A 80 -10.64 6.06 -0.02
N ASN A 81 -10.36 6.07 1.29
CA ASN A 81 -9.54 7.12 1.91
C ASN A 81 -8.08 7.12 1.44
N SER A 82 -7.59 6.01 0.90
CA SER A 82 -6.23 5.92 0.37
C SER A 82 -5.99 6.83 -0.84
N LEU A 83 -6.99 7.01 -1.72
CA LEU A 83 -6.86 7.93 -2.85
C LEU A 83 -6.75 9.37 -2.38
N LEU A 84 -7.59 9.77 -1.43
CA LEU A 84 -7.54 11.12 -0.86
C LEU A 84 -6.23 11.35 -0.10
N GLU A 85 -5.82 10.39 0.71
CA GLU A 85 -4.53 10.43 1.43
C GLU A 85 -3.37 10.62 0.47
N SER A 86 -3.28 9.81 -0.59
CA SER A 86 -2.22 9.89 -1.59
C SER A 86 -2.14 11.27 -2.23
N LEU A 87 -3.26 11.85 -2.65
CA LEU A 87 -3.31 13.17 -3.28
C LEU A 87 -2.91 14.30 -2.31
N VAL A 88 -3.46 14.28 -1.09
CA VAL A 88 -3.20 15.31 -0.09
C VAL A 88 -1.74 15.31 0.35
N PHE A 89 -1.19 14.14 0.65
CA PHE A 89 0.17 14.05 1.15
C PHE A 89 1.23 14.17 0.05
N ALA A 90 0.93 13.75 -1.19
CA ALA A 90 1.80 14.06 -2.32
C ALA A 90 1.91 15.56 -2.56
N ARG A 91 0.78 16.30 -2.47
CA ARG A 91 0.80 17.76 -2.56
C ARG A 91 1.63 18.39 -1.44
N LYS A 92 1.44 17.95 -0.19
CA LYS A 92 2.24 18.46 0.94
C LYS A 92 3.72 18.19 0.76
N ALA A 93 4.10 17.02 0.24
CA ALA A 93 5.50 16.69 -0.08
C ALA A 93 6.04 17.65 -1.14
N ALA A 94 5.30 17.90 -2.21
CA ALA A 94 5.69 18.80 -3.28
C ALA A 94 5.85 20.25 -2.79
N ASP A 95 4.88 20.74 -2.01
CA ASP A 95 4.95 22.09 -1.43
C ASP A 95 6.18 22.25 -0.53
N ASP A 96 6.48 21.23 0.29
CA ASP A 96 7.66 21.27 1.16
C ASP A 96 8.98 21.17 0.36
N MET A 97 9.03 20.43 -0.72
CA MET A 97 10.18 20.36 -1.63
C MET A 97 10.43 21.70 -2.36
N ILE A 98 9.35 22.41 -2.70
CA ILE A 98 9.44 23.68 -3.44
C ILE A 98 9.78 24.84 -2.50
N PHE A 99 9.08 24.92 -1.37
CA PHE A 99 9.15 26.08 -0.46
C PHE A 99 9.98 25.81 0.79
N GLY A 100 10.34 24.56 1.04
CA GLY A 100 11.16 24.15 2.18
C GLY A 100 12.63 24.51 1.99
N GLN A 101 13.41 24.33 3.06
CA GLN A 101 14.86 24.48 2.97
C GLN A 101 15.43 23.31 2.16
N THR A 102 16.21 23.62 1.13
CA THR A 102 17.00 22.63 0.40
C THR A 102 17.96 21.96 1.39
N PRO A 103 17.91 20.64 1.57
CA PRO A 103 18.84 19.97 2.44
C PRO A 103 20.27 20.15 1.91
N GLU A 104 21.20 20.44 2.82
CA GLU A 104 22.61 20.44 2.47
C GLU A 104 23.00 19.07 1.91
N TYR A 105 23.63 19.06 0.73
CA TYR A 105 24.07 17.81 0.11
C TYR A 105 25.17 17.20 0.98
N VAL A 106 24.85 16.12 1.65
CA VAL A 106 25.83 15.27 2.32
C VAL A 106 26.19 14.15 1.34
N ARG A 107 27.46 14.15 0.91
CA ARG A 107 27.96 13.03 0.09
C ARG A 107 27.81 11.75 0.92
N ALA A 108 27.04 10.81 0.44
CA ALA A 108 27.00 9.49 1.05
C ALA A 108 28.41 8.88 0.99
N ASP A 109 28.88 8.34 2.11
CA ASP A 109 30.04 7.48 2.07
C ASP A 109 29.81 6.37 1.04
N ALA A 110 30.89 5.93 0.40
CA ALA A 110 30.76 4.92 -0.64
C ALA A 110 29.99 3.71 -0.10
N ILE A 111 28.84 3.44 -0.69
CA ILE A 111 28.07 2.25 -0.32
C ILE A 111 28.91 1.04 -0.73
N ASP A 112 29.19 0.15 0.21
CA ASP A 112 29.83 -1.12 -0.11
C ASP A 112 28.85 -1.98 -0.91
N MET A 113 29.06 -2.00 -2.23
CA MET A 113 28.22 -2.75 -3.15
C MET A 113 28.28 -4.26 -2.94
N ASN A 114 29.32 -4.76 -2.26
CA ASN A 114 29.44 -6.19 -1.95
C ASN A 114 28.32 -6.68 -1.03
N MET A 115 27.74 -5.77 -0.22
CA MET A 115 26.55 -6.08 0.59
C MET A 115 25.31 -6.46 -0.25
N TYR A 116 25.32 -6.16 -1.55
CA TYR A 116 24.19 -6.37 -2.45
C TYR A 116 24.46 -7.42 -3.53
N GLU A 117 25.60 -8.13 -3.46
CA GLU A 117 25.98 -9.12 -4.47
C GLU A 117 25.06 -10.33 -4.47
N SER A 118 24.61 -10.78 -3.30
CA SER A 118 23.69 -11.90 -3.17
C SER A 118 22.27 -11.42 -2.93
N ARG A 119 21.43 -11.47 -3.97
CA ARG A 119 20.00 -11.16 -3.85
C ARG A 119 19.29 -12.06 -2.83
N GLU A 120 19.67 -13.33 -2.77
CA GLU A 120 19.06 -14.31 -1.88
C GLU A 120 19.37 -13.98 -0.41
N GLU A 121 20.62 -13.69 -0.09
CA GLU A 121 21.03 -13.30 1.27
C GLU A 121 20.35 -12.01 1.69
N LEU A 122 20.25 -11.02 0.81
CA LEU A 122 19.56 -9.77 1.09
C LEU A 122 18.08 -9.98 1.38
N LEU A 123 17.40 -10.80 0.58
CA LEU A 123 15.98 -11.12 0.77
C LEU A 123 15.76 -11.85 2.10
N ASN A 124 16.62 -12.81 2.44
CA ASN A 124 16.54 -13.54 3.70
C ASN A 124 16.79 -12.61 4.90
N ALA A 125 17.77 -11.71 4.85
CA ALA A 125 18.02 -10.73 5.88
C ALA A 125 16.84 -9.76 6.06
N CYS A 126 16.24 -9.30 4.97
CA CYS A 126 15.03 -8.46 5.01
C CYS A 126 13.86 -9.22 5.64
N HIS A 127 13.64 -10.48 5.26
CA HIS A 127 12.57 -11.32 5.79
C HIS A 127 12.73 -11.53 7.31
N GLU A 128 13.93 -11.90 7.77
CA GLU A 128 14.22 -12.04 9.20
C GLU A 128 14.00 -10.74 9.98
N THR A 129 14.39 -9.61 9.40
CA THR A 129 14.21 -8.30 10.04
C THR A 129 12.72 -7.99 10.22
N VAL A 130 11.90 -8.26 9.21
CA VAL A 130 10.45 -8.07 9.26
C VAL A 130 9.82 -8.98 10.32
N LEU A 131 10.18 -10.26 10.36
CA LEU A 131 9.67 -11.20 11.36
C LEU A 131 10.02 -10.78 12.79
N LYS A 132 11.26 -10.37 13.03
CA LYS A 132 11.70 -9.86 14.35
C LYS A 132 10.89 -8.63 14.77
N GLU A 133 10.61 -7.71 13.84
CA GLU A 133 9.82 -6.51 14.13
C GLU A 133 8.36 -6.85 14.42
N ILE A 134 7.76 -7.78 13.69
CA ILE A 134 6.40 -8.28 13.95
C ILE A 134 6.31 -8.88 15.36
N GLU A 135 7.28 -9.69 15.77
CA GLU A 135 7.32 -10.26 17.12
C GLU A 135 7.50 -9.19 18.21
N ARG A 136 8.37 -8.20 17.95
CA ARG A 136 8.56 -7.05 18.85
C ARG A 136 7.25 -6.30 19.05
N MET A 137 6.52 -6.04 17.96
CA MET A 137 5.24 -5.32 18.00
C MET A 137 4.16 -6.10 18.73
N LYS A 138 4.08 -7.43 18.57
CA LYS A 138 3.14 -8.27 19.30
C LYS A 138 3.34 -8.14 20.81
N LYS A 139 4.58 -8.27 21.27
CA LYS A 139 4.94 -8.14 22.70
C LYS A 139 4.69 -6.76 23.30
N SER A 140 4.67 -5.70 22.48
CA SER A 140 4.40 -4.34 22.97
C SER A 140 2.90 -4.03 23.14
N HIS A 141 2.03 -4.95 22.75
CA HIS A 141 0.57 -4.82 22.83
C HIS A 141 -0.06 -5.80 23.84
N GLU A 142 0.74 -6.65 24.48
CA GLU A 142 0.41 -7.41 25.67
C GLU A 142 0.71 -6.59 26.94
#